data_5f5aa0758480d781d6e0aebe6cd2e0a0
#
_entry.id   5f5aa0758480d781d6e0aebe6cd2e0a0
#
_cell.length_a   1.000
_cell.length_b   1.000
_cell.length_c   1.000
_cell.angle_alpha   90.00
_cell.angle_beta   90.00
_cell.angle_gamma   90.00
#
_symmetry.space_group_name_H-M   'P 1'
#
loop_
_entity.id
_entity.type
_entity.pdbx_description
1 polymer ?
#
loop_
_entity_poly.entity_id
_entity_poly.type
_entity_poly.pdbx_seq_one_letter_code
_entity_poly.pdbx_strand_id
1 'polypeptide(L)'
;MWIYQFWLNNRMKVIALVLFISSALTVSVKAESDGDPREDSKAVIIYSTETGQISENQRLLDMLVSHFSKELIMKNAKDLRETDLSGVSTLIYYGETADVLPDSLAESIDRFPGTVMAIGHNKEQLGKRFGFFKQDQQAAINQLVLVKGNKIREMEDMRVITAITPDDSTEVLVKGMGRGKTYPLFIRNENNYYFSSDRIDSLFSVYLGEVLHDVFEADHETENPAYLRLEDIHPLTDPYVLKEIGVILKKKNIPYIVSVIPVYRNPETGEESRFSDFPEVLDALKFMQKNGGSIIVHGYTHQYKDDETGEGFEFWDVDANMPVTVPAGQTPIVKSRTDFNSEKDYLEHLGKQKAFETEYIKSKVNNAIQEMVGLGLYPLAFEAPHYTMSQSGYEILADHFSTYVGQLQLGDRDWRIMAASPYVSYPSFLHGMKLLPETIGYVEPDNPHAIDEMMEAAKDQLIVRDGYVAGFYHPYLGVERFKDLMDQLEKIPNLSWIDLAQMNNYVGVDNISLTAGVDNEVELSIDYFGLLKGSPNYYKPHVKSAINTTLWGIVTAAGLMVIMFTYYAIRLNIRRARNGGGEYDE
;
A
#
# COMPACT_ATOMS: atom_id res chain seq x y z
N MET A 1 -26.36 1.69 58.23
CA MET A 1 -24.94 2.10 58.04
C MET A 1 -24.01 0.89 57.84
N TRP A 2 -24.19 -0.23 58.52
CA TRP A 2 -23.34 -1.45 58.39
C TRP A 2 -23.50 -2.21 57.08
N ILE A 3 -24.71 -2.29 56.52
CA ILE A 3 -24.98 -3.01 55.25
C ILE A 3 -24.41 -2.26 54.04
N TYR A 4 -24.31 -0.94 54.08
CA TYR A 4 -23.77 -0.11 53.00
C TYR A 4 -22.23 -0.21 52.90
N GLN A 5 -21.53 -0.31 54.04
CA GLN A 5 -20.08 -0.53 54.08
C GLN A 5 -19.66 -1.95 53.67
N PHE A 6 -20.49 -2.97 53.96
CA PHE A 6 -20.26 -4.31 53.51
C PHE A 6 -20.41 -4.47 51.99
N TRP A 7 -21.34 -3.74 51.40
CA TRP A 7 -21.59 -3.75 49.95
C TRP A 7 -20.50 -3.02 49.14
N LEU A 8 -20.00 -1.88 49.65
CA LEU A 8 -18.91 -1.13 49.04
C LEU A 8 -17.58 -1.92 49.07
N ASN A 9 -17.25 -2.59 50.18
CA ASN A 9 -16.03 -3.37 50.31
C ASN A 9 -15.98 -4.60 49.43
N ASN A 10 -17.12 -5.22 49.12
CA ASN A 10 -17.17 -6.36 48.22
C ASN A 10 -17.11 -5.95 46.73
N ARG A 11 -17.67 -4.81 46.36
CA ARG A 11 -17.52 -4.26 44.99
C ARG A 11 -16.08 -3.86 44.68
N MET A 12 -15.39 -3.23 45.64
CA MET A 12 -13.96 -2.89 45.47
C MET A 12 -13.06 -4.13 45.36
N LYS A 13 -13.39 -5.20 46.08
CA LYS A 13 -12.64 -6.48 45.97
C LYS A 13 -12.90 -7.21 44.64
N VAL A 14 -14.13 -7.13 44.09
CA VAL A 14 -14.48 -7.70 42.78
C VAL A 14 -13.83 -6.86 41.66
N ILE A 15 -13.82 -5.53 41.77
CA ILE A 15 -13.15 -4.66 40.79
C ILE A 15 -11.63 -4.86 40.84
N ALA A 16 -11.03 -4.99 42.04
CA ALA A 16 -9.60 -5.29 42.19
C ALA A 16 -9.23 -6.72 41.67
N LEU A 17 -10.14 -7.70 41.82
CA LEU A 17 -9.92 -9.05 41.29
C LEU A 17 -10.06 -9.10 39.76
N VAL A 18 -11.00 -8.36 39.18
CA VAL A 18 -11.17 -8.24 37.71
C VAL A 18 -9.98 -7.50 37.10
N LEU A 19 -9.47 -6.44 37.73
CA LEU A 19 -8.26 -5.73 37.30
C LEU A 19 -6.98 -6.57 37.46
N PHE A 20 -6.93 -7.49 38.44
CA PHE A 20 -5.77 -8.38 38.64
C PHE A 20 -5.78 -9.59 37.70
N ILE A 21 -6.94 -10.03 37.23
CA ILE A 21 -7.07 -11.11 36.23
C ILE A 21 -6.80 -10.58 34.82
N SER A 22 -7.11 -9.29 34.54
CA SER A 22 -6.80 -8.67 33.24
C SER A 22 -5.32 -8.31 33.06
N SER A 23 -4.53 -8.25 34.14
CA SER A 23 -3.09 -7.97 34.07
C SER A 23 -2.19 -9.22 34.02
N ALA A 24 -2.76 -10.44 34.06
CA ALA A 24 -2.00 -11.69 34.17
C ALA A 24 -2.11 -12.60 32.93
N LEU A 25 -2.76 -12.15 31.85
CA LEU A 25 -2.88 -12.93 30.60
C LEU A 25 -2.39 -12.11 29.39
N THR A 26 -1.12 -11.68 29.43
CA THR A 26 -0.36 -11.53 28.20
C THR A 26 0.10 -12.92 27.79
N VAL A 27 -0.79 -13.71 27.24
CA VAL A 27 -0.41 -14.83 26.40
C VAL A 27 0.12 -14.21 25.12
N SER A 28 1.44 -14.23 24.95
CA SER A 28 2.02 -14.15 23.61
C SER A 28 1.51 -15.37 22.86
N VAL A 29 0.39 -15.22 22.18
CA VAL A 29 0.03 -16.10 21.09
C VAL A 29 1.02 -15.76 19.98
N LYS A 30 2.07 -16.58 19.85
CA LYS A 30 2.71 -16.73 18.57
C LYS A 30 1.58 -17.20 17.66
N ALA A 31 1.15 -16.34 16.73
CA ALA A 31 0.37 -16.80 15.60
C ALA A 31 1.18 -17.94 14.98
N GLU A 32 0.65 -19.16 14.99
CA GLU A 32 1.10 -20.19 14.08
C GLU A 32 0.82 -19.60 12.69
N SER A 33 1.89 -19.25 11.99
CA SER A 33 1.82 -18.85 10.60
C SER A 33 1.25 -20.06 9.83
N ASP A 34 0.14 -19.89 9.14
CA ASP A 34 -0.06 -20.66 7.92
C ASP A 34 1.25 -20.51 7.15
N GLY A 35 1.89 -21.63 6.80
CA GLY A 35 3.26 -21.65 6.30
C GLY A 35 3.41 -20.65 5.17
N ASP A 36 4.36 -19.74 5.31
CA ASP A 36 4.70 -18.79 4.26
C ASP A 36 5.04 -19.60 3.01
N PRO A 37 4.31 -19.48 1.88
CA PRO A 37 4.55 -20.30 0.69
C PRO A 37 5.98 -20.16 0.14
N ARG A 38 6.74 -19.17 0.64
CA ARG A 38 8.15 -18.95 0.33
C ARG A 38 9.10 -19.68 1.28
N GLU A 39 8.59 -20.56 2.18
CA GLU A 39 9.43 -21.25 3.15
C GLU A 39 10.60 -21.98 2.46
N ASP A 40 11.81 -21.71 2.97
CA ASP A 40 13.09 -22.28 2.60
C ASP A 40 13.69 -21.87 1.23
N SER A 41 13.10 -20.95 0.44
CA SER A 41 13.75 -20.45 -0.76
C SER A 41 14.62 -19.23 -0.47
N LYS A 42 15.90 -19.33 -0.88
CA LYS A 42 16.85 -18.23 -0.83
C LYS A 42 17.37 -17.93 -2.23
N ALA A 43 17.25 -16.68 -2.64
CA ALA A 43 17.73 -16.23 -3.95
C ALA A 43 18.81 -15.15 -3.81
N VAL A 44 19.68 -15.07 -4.81
CA VAL A 44 20.63 -13.98 -4.97
C VAL A 44 20.46 -13.34 -6.32
N ILE A 45 20.34 -12.00 -6.35
CA ILE A 45 20.40 -11.19 -7.56
C ILE A 45 21.79 -10.55 -7.63
N ILE A 46 22.53 -10.91 -8.66
CA ILE A 46 23.83 -10.33 -8.99
C ILE A 46 23.61 -9.35 -10.14
N TYR A 47 24.03 -8.11 -9.99
CA TYR A 47 23.75 -7.09 -11.00
C TYR A 47 24.99 -6.35 -11.49
N SER A 48 24.92 -5.83 -12.72
CA SER A 48 25.81 -4.82 -13.25
C SER A 48 25.01 -3.63 -13.75
N THR A 49 25.34 -2.43 -13.23
CA THR A 49 24.71 -1.16 -13.55
C THR A 49 25.78 -0.13 -13.85
N GLU A 50 25.44 0.96 -14.54
CA GLU A 50 26.37 2.02 -14.90
C GLU A 50 27.09 2.62 -13.68
N THR A 51 26.36 2.81 -12.59
CA THR A 51 26.89 3.42 -11.35
C THR A 51 27.45 2.43 -10.35
N GLY A 52 27.24 1.12 -10.57
CA GLY A 52 27.51 0.07 -9.59
C GLY A 52 26.56 0.03 -8.40
N GLN A 53 25.56 0.90 -8.36
CA GLN A 53 24.52 0.95 -7.32
C GLN A 53 23.24 0.30 -7.79
N ILE A 54 22.35 -0.04 -6.86
CA ILE A 54 20.99 -0.51 -7.14
C ILE A 54 20.22 0.61 -7.84
N SER A 55 19.64 0.30 -9.01
CA SER A 55 18.75 1.16 -9.79
C SER A 55 17.29 0.77 -9.61
N GLU A 56 16.41 1.50 -10.27
CA GLU A 56 14.98 1.24 -10.32
C GLU A 56 14.67 -0.15 -10.91
N ASN A 57 15.42 -0.57 -11.92
CA ASN A 57 15.23 -1.89 -12.53
C ASN A 57 15.60 -3.05 -11.60
N GLN A 58 16.65 -2.92 -10.78
CA GLN A 58 16.97 -3.94 -9.78
C GLN A 58 15.87 -4.03 -8.72
N ARG A 59 15.25 -2.89 -8.31
CA ARG A 59 14.12 -2.92 -7.39
C ARG A 59 12.87 -3.53 -8.01
N LEU A 60 12.63 -3.29 -9.30
CA LEU A 60 11.56 -3.98 -10.01
C LEU A 60 11.79 -5.50 -10.04
N LEU A 61 13.02 -5.95 -10.28
CA LEU A 61 13.34 -7.37 -10.23
C LEU A 61 13.20 -7.94 -8.81
N ASP A 62 13.59 -7.18 -7.77
CA ASP A 62 13.34 -7.54 -6.37
C ASP A 62 11.85 -7.76 -6.12
N MET A 63 10.97 -6.84 -6.56
CA MET A 63 9.52 -7.00 -6.43
C MET A 63 9.02 -8.28 -7.08
N LEU A 64 9.55 -8.66 -8.25
CA LEU A 64 9.15 -9.88 -8.93
C LEU A 64 9.65 -11.14 -8.21
N VAL A 65 10.91 -11.16 -7.79
CA VAL A 65 11.55 -12.33 -7.18
C VAL A 65 11.09 -12.56 -5.74
N SER A 66 10.78 -11.50 -5.00
CA SER A 66 10.36 -11.59 -3.60
C SER A 66 8.97 -12.20 -3.38
N HIS A 67 8.24 -12.48 -4.45
CA HIS A 67 7.05 -13.33 -4.41
C HIS A 67 7.41 -14.81 -4.15
N PHE A 68 8.57 -15.26 -4.65
CA PHE A 68 8.99 -16.67 -4.61
C PHE A 68 10.04 -16.95 -3.54
N SER A 69 10.76 -15.93 -3.08
CA SER A 69 11.90 -16.12 -2.17
C SER A 69 11.72 -15.34 -0.88
N LYS A 70 11.88 -16.03 0.25
CA LYS A 70 11.82 -15.42 1.59
C LYS A 70 13.07 -14.62 1.92
N GLU A 71 14.22 -15.08 1.46
CA GLU A 71 15.51 -14.42 1.64
C GLU A 71 16.06 -14.00 0.27
N LEU A 72 16.16 -12.70 0.02
CA LEU A 72 16.72 -12.16 -1.21
C LEU A 72 17.96 -11.32 -0.91
N ILE A 73 19.06 -11.67 -1.54
CA ILE A 73 20.33 -10.94 -1.45
C ILE A 73 20.59 -10.25 -2.79
N MET A 74 20.90 -8.95 -2.75
CA MET A 74 21.32 -8.20 -3.93
C MET A 74 22.79 -7.83 -3.83
N LYS A 75 23.59 -8.15 -4.87
CA LYS A 75 25.03 -7.91 -4.91
C LYS A 75 25.49 -7.36 -6.25
N ASN A 76 26.35 -6.35 -6.20
CA ASN A 76 27.08 -5.97 -7.40
C ASN A 76 27.99 -7.14 -7.84
N ALA A 77 28.10 -7.38 -9.14
CA ALA A 77 28.93 -8.46 -9.70
C ALA A 77 30.39 -8.42 -9.24
N LYS A 78 30.92 -7.22 -8.96
CA LYS A 78 32.31 -6.99 -8.50
C LYS A 78 32.51 -7.31 -7.00
N ASP A 79 31.41 -7.41 -6.22
CA ASP A 79 31.44 -7.59 -4.76
C ASP A 79 30.98 -8.98 -4.33
N LEU A 80 30.64 -9.87 -5.28
CA LEU A 80 30.18 -11.22 -4.97
C LEU A 80 31.27 -12.05 -4.30
N ARG A 81 30.89 -12.74 -3.21
CA ARG A 81 31.74 -13.69 -2.48
C ARG A 81 31.11 -15.08 -2.49
N GLU A 82 31.90 -16.14 -2.46
CA GLU A 82 31.37 -17.52 -2.35
C GLU A 82 30.43 -17.72 -1.15
N THR A 83 30.69 -17.00 -0.05
CA THR A 83 29.83 -17.04 1.14
C THR A 83 28.42 -16.51 0.90
N ASP A 84 28.23 -15.61 -0.07
CA ASP A 84 26.94 -15.05 -0.42
C ASP A 84 26.04 -16.11 -1.10
N LEU A 85 26.61 -17.17 -1.65
CA LEU A 85 25.92 -18.28 -2.33
C LEU A 85 25.57 -19.44 -1.37
N SER A 86 25.92 -19.34 -0.10
CA SER A 86 25.62 -20.41 0.87
C SER A 86 24.12 -20.52 1.15
N GLY A 87 23.56 -21.72 0.91
CA GLY A 87 22.14 -22.00 1.07
C GLY A 87 21.23 -21.37 0.02
N VAL A 88 21.80 -20.76 -1.03
CA VAL A 88 21.04 -20.20 -2.16
C VAL A 88 20.58 -21.32 -3.09
N SER A 89 19.28 -21.31 -3.45
CA SER A 89 18.69 -22.25 -4.42
C SER A 89 18.64 -21.67 -5.84
N THR A 90 18.49 -20.34 -5.95
CA THR A 90 18.34 -19.65 -7.24
C THR A 90 19.28 -18.46 -7.34
N LEU A 91 20.09 -18.44 -8.40
CA LEU A 91 21.00 -17.35 -8.74
C LEU A 91 20.49 -16.63 -9.98
N ILE A 92 20.28 -15.32 -9.86
CA ILE A 92 19.86 -14.47 -10.97
C ILE A 92 20.94 -13.45 -11.25
N TYR A 93 21.44 -13.42 -12.49
CA TYR A 93 22.33 -12.36 -12.96
C TYR A 93 21.55 -11.37 -13.80
N TYR A 94 21.60 -10.09 -13.44
CA TYR A 94 20.99 -9.00 -14.22
C TYR A 94 22.04 -8.05 -14.76
N GLY A 95 22.34 -8.18 -16.04
CA GLY A 95 23.18 -7.27 -16.80
C GLY A 95 22.36 -6.12 -17.39
N GLU A 96 22.07 -5.08 -16.60
CA GLU A 96 21.40 -3.89 -17.11
C GLU A 96 22.29 -3.13 -18.08
N THR A 97 23.59 -3.13 -17.85
CA THR A 97 24.60 -2.51 -18.72
C THR A 97 25.70 -3.49 -19.11
N ALA A 98 26.31 -3.26 -20.28
CA ALA A 98 27.54 -3.94 -20.66
C ALA A 98 28.68 -3.49 -19.75
N ASP A 99 29.32 -4.45 -19.06
CA ASP A 99 30.43 -4.20 -18.14
C ASP A 99 31.47 -5.31 -18.27
N VAL A 100 32.68 -5.09 -17.73
CA VAL A 100 33.69 -6.13 -17.56
C VAL A 100 33.47 -6.79 -16.20
N LEU A 101 33.12 -8.07 -16.25
CA LEU A 101 32.84 -8.87 -15.06
C LEU A 101 34.09 -9.56 -14.53
N PRO A 102 34.21 -9.81 -13.21
CA PRO A 102 35.29 -10.62 -12.66
C PRO A 102 35.27 -12.08 -13.19
N ASP A 103 36.41 -12.66 -13.55
CA ASP A 103 36.51 -14.05 -13.96
C ASP A 103 35.95 -15.04 -12.92
N SER A 104 36.06 -14.70 -11.62
CA SER A 104 35.51 -15.47 -10.52
C SER A 104 33.99 -15.62 -10.57
N LEU A 105 33.26 -14.68 -11.21
CA LEU A 105 31.83 -14.80 -11.39
C LEU A 105 31.46 -15.97 -12.31
N ALA A 106 32.12 -16.08 -13.45
CA ALA A 106 31.91 -17.21 -14.38
C ALA A 106 32.16 -18.56 -13.70
N GLU A 107 33.22 -18.64 -12.90
CA GLU A 107 33.56 -19.87 -12.14
C GLU A 107 32.50 -20.17 -11.08
N SER A 108 31.98 -19.15 -10.40
CA SER A 108 30.91 -19.30 -9.38
C SER A 108 29.62 -19.78 -10.02
N ILE A 109 29.22 -19.20 -11.16
CA ILE A 109 28.03 -19.58 -11.94
C ILE A 109 28.17 -21.04 -12.42
N ASP A 110 29.32 -21.42 -13.00
CA ASP A 110 29.55 -22.79 -13.54
C ASP A 110 29.50 -23.86 -12.44
N ARG A 111 29.93 -23.52 -11.21
CA ARG A 111 29.91 -24.43 -10.03
C ARG A 111 28.62 -24.41 -9.24
N PHE A 112 27.75 -23.44 -9.48
CA PHE A 112 26.51 -23.30 -8.71
C PHE A 112 25.56 -24.48 -8.97
N PRO A 113 25.10 -25.21 -7.93
CA PRO A 113 24.32 -26.43 -8.13
C PRO A 113 22.83 -26.18 -8.44
N GLY A 114 22.31 -25.00 -8.12
CA GLY A 114 20.90 -24.64 -8.25
C GLY A 114 20.52 -24.06 -9.61
N THR A 115 19.35 -23.46 -9.66
CA THR A 115 18.81 -22.79 -10.84
C THR A 115 19.55 -21.47 -11.10
N VAL A 116 19.92 -21.21 -12.35
CA VAL A 116 20.56 -19.97 -12.77
C VAL A 116 19.77 -19.29 -13.86
N MET A 117 19.44 -18.03 -13.65
CA MET A 117 18.83 -17.18 -14.66
C MET A 117 19.76 -16.01 -14.99
N ALA A 118 19.87 -15.66 -16.27
CA ALA A 118 20.56 -14.45 -16.69
C ALA A 118 19.62 -13.55 -17.52
N ILE A 119 19.73 -12.24 -17.32
CA ILE A 119 18.93 -11.19 -17.96
C ILE A 119 19.89 -10.20 -18.64
N GLY A 120 19.64 -9.87 -19.90
CA GLY A 120 20.28 -8.77 -20.61
C GLY A 120 21.73 -9.01 -21.03
N HIS A 121 22.61 -8.08 -20.65
CA HIS A 121 24.00 -8.01 -21.16
C HIS A 121 24.96 -9.02 -20.53
N ASN A 122 26.18 -9.07 -21.09
CA ASN A 122 27.36 -9.75 -20.56
C ASN A 122 27.33 -11.28 -20.60
N LYS A 123 26.43 -11.90 -21.36
CA LYS A 123 26.25 -13.34 -21.48
C LYS A 123 27.58 -14.10 -21.73
N GLU A 124 28.46 -13.54 -22.58
CA GLU A 124 29.74 -14.17 -22.95
C GLU A 124 30.73 -14.31 -21.77
N GLN A 125 30.46 -13.58 -20.67
CA GLN A 125 31.27 -13.58 -19.46
C GLN A 125 30.65 -14.42 -18.31
N LEU A 126 29.50 -15.11 -18.54
CA LEU A 126 28.77 -15.84 -17.51
C LEU A 126 29.10 -17.34 -17.44
N GLY A 127 30.18 -17.78 -18.13
CA GLY A 127 30.62 -19.16 -18.08
C GLY A 127 29.95 -20.08 -19.11
N LYS A 128 30.18 -21.39 -18.94
CA LYS A 128 29.76 -22.42 -19.91
C LYS A 128 28.26 -22.72 -19.85
N ARG A 129 27.62 -22.44 -18.73
CA ARG A 129 26.18 -22.73 -18.53
C ARG A 129 25.29 -22.01 -19.55
N PHE A 130 25.73 -20.88 -20.09
CA PHE A 130 25.00 -20.10 -21.11
C PHE A 130 25.49 -20.37 -22.53
N GLY A 131 26.12 -21.55 -22.81
CA GLY A 131 26.58 -21.99 -24.11
C GLY A 131 25.48 -22.51 -25.04
N PHE A 132 24.25 -22.68 -24.60
CA PHE A 132 23.14 -23.31 -25.32
C PHE A 132 22.42 -22.39 -26.32
N PHE A 133 22.91 -21.17 -26.54
CA PHE A 133 22.41 -20.26 -27.57
C PHE A 133 23.48 -19.28 -28.05
N LYS A 134 23.26 -18.71 -29.23
CA LYS A 134 24.08 -17.63 -29.79
C LYS A 134 23.30 -16.32 -29.74
N GLN A 135 24.01 -15.22 -29.48
CA GLN A 135 23.46 -13.89 -29.65
C GLN A 135 23.63 -13.43 -31.09
N ASP A 136 22.57 -12.82 -31.63
CA ASP A 136 22.54 -12.26 -32.98
C ASP A 136 22.45 -10.72 -32.91
N GLN A 137 22.03 -10.06 -33.98
CA GLN A 137 21.82 -8.63 -34.04
C GLN A 137 20.56 -8.21 -33.24
N GLN A 138 20.46 -6.93 -32.91
CA GLN A 138 19.28 -6.39 -32.31
C GLN A 138 18.04 -6.53 -33.20
N ALA A 139 16.90 -6.78 -32.60
CA ALA A 139 15.60 -6.87 -33.24
C ALA A 139 14.59 -5.99 -32.53
N ALA A 140 13.64 -5.44 -33.28
CA ALA A 140 12.53 -4.65 -32.73
C ALA A 140 11.26 -5.50 -32.71
N ILE A 141 10.59 -5.54 -31.57
CA ILE A 141 9.34 -6.29 -31.33
C ILE A 141 8.27 -5.34 -30.77
N ASN A 142 7.00 -5.69 -31.01
CA ASN A 142 5.84 -4.99 -30.45
C ASN A 142 4.75 -5.95 -29.95
N GLN A 143 5.00 -7.24 -29.97
CA GLN A 143 4.11 -8.25 -29.39
C GLN A 143 4.92 -9.25 -28.58
N LEU A 144 4.32 -9.75 -27.50
CA LEU A 144 4.84 -10.83 -26.68
C LEU A 144 3.90 -12.04 -26.75
N VAL A 145 4.47 -13.22 -26.76
CA VAL A 145 3.74 -14.48 -26.82
C VAL A 145 4.28 -15.42 -25.75
N LEU A 146 3.48 -15.72 -24.73
CA LEU A 146 3.74 -16.84 -23.83
C LEU A 146 3.42 -18.14 -24.59
N VAL A 147 4.42 -19.00 -24.78
CA VAL A 147 4.26 -20.21 -25.59
C VAL A 147 3.26 -21.19 -24.96
N LYS A 148 3.34 -21.37 -23.63
CA LYS A 148 2.35 -22.13 -22.86
C LYS A 148 1.01 -21.40 -22.87
N GLY A 149 0.00 -22.00 -23.48
CA GLY A 149 -1.34 -21.42 -23.60
C GLY A 149 -1.49 -20.41 -24.73
N ASN A 150 -0.44 -20.10 -25.49
CA ASN A 150 -0.45 -19.16 -26.64
C ASN A 150 -1.09 -17.80 -26.29
N LYS A 151 -0.75 -17.23 -25.13
CA LYS A 151 -1.26 -15.93 -24.68
C LYS A 151 -0.46 -14.81 -25.35
N ILE A 152 -1.13 -13.97 -26.13
CA ILE A 152 -0.52 -12.91 -26.96
C ILE A 152 -0.99 -11.55 -26.46
N ARG A 153 -0.04 -10.61 -26.30
CA ARG A 153 -0.31 -9.20 -25.99
C ARG A 153 0.52 -8.28 -26.88
N GLU A 154 -0.09 -7.17 -27.26
CA GLU A 154 0.57 -6.09 -27.99
C GLU A 154 1.15 -5.07 -27.02
N MET A 155 2.32 -4.53 -27.35
CA MET A 155 2.92 -3.40 -26.65
C MET A 155 2.61 -2.12 -27.43
N GLU A 156 2.35 -1.04 -26.73
CA GLU A 156 2.11 0.27 -27.34
C GLU A 156 3.33 0.72 -28.16
N ASP A 157 4.53 0.53 -27.62
CA ASP A 157 5.79 0.92 -28.22
C ASP A 157 6.59 -0.28 -28.71
N MET A 158 7.34 -0.03 -29.79
CA MET A 158 8.36 -0.97 -30.25
C MET A 158 9.48 -1.06 -29.21
N ARG A 159 9.85 -2.28 -28.83
CA ARG A 159 10.97 -2.57 -27.92
C ARG A 159 12.12 -3.23 -28.68
N VAL A 160 13.35 -2.87 -28.33
CA VAL A 160 14.55 -3.46 -28.89
C VAL A 160 15.03 -4.56 -27.97
N ILE A 161 15.31 -5.73 -28.54
CA ILE A 161 15.85 -6.90 -27.85
C ILE A 161 17.13 -7.36 -28.55
N THR A 162 17.96 -8.12 -27.86
CA THR A 162 19.03 -8.89 -28.52
C THR A 162 18.44 -10.18 -29.07
N ALA A 163 18.39 -10.33 -30.40
CA ALA A 163 17.94 -11.58 -31.01
C ALA A 163 18.87 -12.71 -30.61
N ILE A 164 18.32 -13.91 -30.42
CA ILE A 164 19.06 -15.09 -30.04
C ILE A 164 18.66 -16.29 -30.92
N THR A 165 19.61 -17.17 -31.16
CA THR A 165 19.40 -18.45 -31.83
C THR A 165 19.73 -19.58 -30.85
N PRO A 166 18.72 -20.24 -30.25
CA PRO A 166 18.92 -21.35 -29.32
C PRO A 166 19.30 -22.64 -30.03
N ASP A 167 19.97 -23.54 -29.32
CA ASP A 167 20.25 -24.90 -29.76
C ASP A 167 18.98 -25.77 -29.72
N ASP A 168 18.98 -26.91 -30.43
CA ASP A 168 17.82 -27.80 -30.59
C ASP A 168 17.24 -28.35 -29.24
N SER A 169 18.06 -28.42 -28.18
CA SER A 169 17.66 -28.89 -26.85
C SER A 169 17.03 -27.80 -25.98
N THR A 170 16.93 -26.59 -26.49
CA THR A 170 16.49 -25.41 -25.72
C THR A 170 14.99 -25.18 -25.91
N GLU A 171 14.28 -25.03 -24.80
CA GLU A 171 12.87 -24.66 -24.77
C GLU A 171 12.71 -23.15 -24.89
N VAL A 172 11.74 -22.69 -25.68
CA VAL A 172 11.36 -21.30 -25.80
C VAL A 172 10.09 -21.06 -24.99
N LEU A 173 10.17 -20.27 -23.92
CA LEU A 173 9.06 -19.99 -23.03
C LEU A 173 8.27 -18.75 -23.46
N VAL A 174 8.98 -17.70 -23.89
CA VAL A 174 8.37 -16.46 -24.42
C VAL A 174 9.02 -16.11 -25.75
N LYS A 175 8.19 -15.63 -26.68
CA LYS A 175 8.62 -15.10 -27.99
C LYS A 175 8.26 -13.62 -28.09
N GLY A 176 9.14 -12.86 -28.74
CA GLY A 176 8.82 -11.54 -29.23
C GLY A 176 8.48 -11.57 -30.71
N MET A 177 7.48 -10.81 -31.13
CA MET A 177 7.12 -10.68 -32.55
C MET A 177 7.23 -9.22 -32.99
N GLY A 178 7.73 -9.01 -34.21
CA GLY A 178 7.83 -7.67 -34.79
C GLY A 178 8.21 -7.73 -36.27
N ARG A 179 7.63 -6.83 -37.08
CA ARG A 179 7.88 -6.74 -38.53
C ARG A 179 7.72 -8.07 -39.25
N GLY A 180 6.74 -8.89 -38.83
CA GLY A 180 6.48 -10.22 -39.45
C GLY A 180 7.48 -11.32 -39.12
N LYS A 181 8.38 -11.10 -38.15
CA LYS A 181 9.35 -12.09 -37.65
C LYS A 181 9.08 -12.41 -36.18
N THR A 182 9.48 -13.61 -35.80
CA THR A 182 9.36 -14.11 -34.42
C THR A 182 10.77 -14.41 -33.89
N TYR A 183 11.04 -14.00 -32.67
CA TYR A 183 12.31 -14.13 -31.99
C TYR A 183 12.10 -14.82 -30.64
N PRO A 184 12.93 -15.82 -30.26
CA PRO A 184 13.01 -16.30 -28.89
C PRO A 184 13.38 -15.12 -27.97
N LEU A 185 12.67 -14.96 -26.85
CA LEU A 185 12.90 -13.89 -25.89
C LEU A 185 13.29 -14.43 -24.52
N PHE A 186 12.55 -15.42 -24.03
CA PHE A 186 12.87 -16.15 -22.81
C PHE A 186 13.02 -17.62 -23.12
N ILE A 187 14.19 -18.19 -22.78
CA ILE A 187 14.56 -19.56 -23.11
C ILE A 187 15.04 -20.32 -21.88
N ARG A 188 14.88 -21.64 -21.91
CA ARG A 188 15.28 -22.56 -20.86
C ARG A 188 16.10 -23.72 -21.45
N ASN A 189 17.20 -24.08 -20.79
CA ASN A 189 17.92 -25.33 -21.00
C ASN A 189 18.22 -25.95 -19.63
N GLU A 190 17.56 -27.07 -19.31
CA GLU A 190 17.58 -27.68 -17.97
C GLU A 190 17.20 -26.66 -16.89
N ASN A 191 18.08 -26.38 -15.93
CA ASN A 191 17.93 -25.39 -14.87
C ASN A 191 18.61 -24.04 -15.18
N ASN A 192 18.88 -23.76 -16.47
CA ASN A 192 19.46 -22.49 -16.90
C ASN A 192 18.47 -21.72 -17.75
N TYR A 193 18.24 -20.45 -17.40
CA TYR A 193 17.26 -19.57 -18.02
C TYR A 193 17.96 -18.31 -18.55
N TYR A 194 17.52 -17.83 -19.70
CA TYR A 194 18.02 -16.58 -20.25
C TYR A 194 16.90 -15.72 -20.82
N PHE A 195 16.89 -14.44 -20.41
CA PHE A 195 15.99 -13.41 -20.92
C PHE A 195 16.78 -12.40 -21.76
N SER A 196 16.45 -12.28 -23.04
CA SER A 196 17.26 -11.56 -24.03
C SER A 196 16.98 -10.05 -24.12
N SER A 197 16.42 -9.45 -23.07
CA SER A 197 16.24 -8.00 -22.94
C SER A 197 16.95 -7.50 -21.69
N ASP A 198 17.57 -6.33 -21.79
CA ASP A 198 18.12 -5.56 -20.67
C ASP A 198 17.05 -4.75 -19.92
N ARG A 199 15.85 -4.62 -20.49
CA ARG A 199 14.69 -3.98 -19.89
C ARG A 199 13.68 -5.01 -19.42
N ILE A 200 13.14 -4.78 -18.23
CA ILE A 200 12.16 -5.67 -17.58
C ILE A 200 10.88 -4.94 -17.18
N ASP A 201 10.73 -3.69 -17.61
CA ASP A 201 9.58 -2.81 -17.31
C ASP A 201 8.33 -3.15 -18.15
N SER A 202 7.18 -2.60 -17.73
CA SER A 202 5.90 -2.71 -18.45
C SER A 202 5.47 -4.16 -18.67
N LEU A 203 5.03 -4.50 -19.87
CA LEU A 203 4.57 -5.84 -20.22
C LEU A 203 5.65 -6.93 -20.07
N PHE A 204 6.95 -6.56 -20.16
CA PHE A 204 8.03 -7.52 -19.88
C PHE A 204 8.00 -8.03 -18.45
N SER A 205 7.67 -7.18 -17.46
CA SER A 205 7.57 -7.59 -16.05
C SER A 205 6.46 -8.63 -15.84
N VAL A 206 5.35 -8.50 -16.56
CA VAL A 206 4.23 -9.46 -16.50
C VAL A 206 4.62 -10.82 -17.04
N TYR A 207 5.24 -10.87 -18.25
CA TYR A 207 5.70 -12.14 -18.83
C TYR A 207 6.85 -12.76 -18.05
N LEU A 208 7.76 -11.95 -17.51
CA LEU A 208 8.81 -12.41 -16.62
C LEU A 208 8.20 -12.97 -15.32
N GLY A 209 7.20 -12.30 -14.76
CA GLY A 209 6.47 -12.76 -13.57
C GLY A 209 5.87 -14.16 -13.76
N GLU A 210 5.23 -14.44 -14.89
CA GLU A 210 4.73 -15.80 -15.19
C GLU A 210 5.86 -16.82 -15.29
N VAL A 211 6.95 -16.48 -15.97
CA VAL A 211 8.07 -17.44 -16.17
C VAL A 211 8.85 -17.67 -14.87
N LEU A 212 8.89 -16.72 -13.96
CA LEU A 212 9.52 -16.92 -12.65
C LEU A 212 8.91 -18.09 -11.86
N HIS A 213 7.64 -18.45 -12.07
CA HIS A 213 7.08 -19.67 -11.49
C HIS A 213 7.83 -20.93 -11.95
N ASP A 214 8.25 -20.98 -13.23
CA ASP A 214 9.04 -22.10 -13.73
C ASP A 214 10.49 -22.03 -13.21
N VAL A 215 11.07 -20.83 -13.06
CA VAL A 215 12.43 -20.62 -12.50
C VAL A 215 12.52 -21.07 -11.04
N PHE A 216 11.48 -20.84 -10.26
CA PHE A 216 11.40 -21.19 -8.84
C PHE A 216 10.67 -22.53 -8.58
N GLU A 217 10.24 -23.22 -9.65
CA GLU A 217 9.47 -24.48 -9.56
C GLU A 217 8.22 -24.34 -8.66
N ALA A 218 7.62 -23.13 -8.66
CA ALA A 218 6.45 -22.81 -7.85
C ALA A 218 5.15 -23.27 -8.55
N ASP A 219 4.42 -24.17 -7.92
CA ASP A 219 3.14 -24.71 -8.44
C ASP A 219 1.95 -23.94 -7.82
N HIS A 220 1.89 -22.64 -8.12
CA HIS A 220 0.76 -21.81 -7.71
C HIS A 220 -0.48 -22.15 -8.52
N GLU A 221 -1.62 -22.21 -7.86
CA GLU A 221 -2.92 -22.43 -8.51
C GLU A 221 -3.26 -21.23 -9.44
N THR A 222 -4.02 -21.52 -10.49
CA THR A 222 -4.50 -20.46 -11.38
C THR A 222 -5.72 -19.80 -10.74
N GLU A 223 -5.48 -18.81 -9.91
CA GLU A 223 -6.46 -17.90 -9.34
C GLU A 223 -6.15 -16.48 -9.76
N ASN A 224 -7.18 -15.63 -9.86
CA ASN A 224 -7.00 -14.20 -10.12
C ASN A 224 -7.44 -13.42 -8.87
N PRO A 225 -6.56 -13.22 -7.88
CA PRO A 225 -6.87 -12.41 -6.72
C PRO A 225 -7.23 -10.99 -7.16
N ALA A 226 -8.27 -10.42 -6.55
CA ALA A 226 -8.74 -9.09 -6.94
C ALA A 226 -9.09 -8.25 -5.73
N TYR A 227 -8.87 -6.95 -5.82
CA TYR A 227 -9.46 -5.97 -4.92
C TYR A 227 -9.86 -4.70 -5.66
N LEU A 228 -10.86 -4.03 -5.12
CA LEU A 228 -11.21 -2.68 -5.51
C LEU A 228 -10.97 -1.75 -4.32
N ARG A 229 -10.25 -0.64 -4.54
CA ARG A 229 -10.00 0.40 -3.55
C ARG A 229 -10.86 1.63 -3.87
N LEU A 230 -11.48 2.19 -2.84
CA LEU A 230 -12.13 3.50 -2.90
C LEU A 230 -11.13 4.51 -2.34
N GLU A 231 -10.75 5.48 -3.15
CA GLU A 231 -9.62 6.38 -2.87
C GLU A 231 -10.07 7.79 -2.52
N ASP A 232 -9.19 8.54 -1.86
CA ASP A 232 -9.35 9.95 -1.47
C ASP A 232 -10.57 10.22 -0.60
N ILE A 233 -10.85 9.32 0.34
CA ILE A 233 -11.96 9.53 1.26
C ILE A 233 -11.53 10.46 2.40
N HIS A 234 -12.06 11.67 2.40
CA HIS A 234 -11.75 12.73 3.36
C HIS A 234 -13.04 13.31 4.00
N PRO A 235 -12.94 14.18 5.01
CA PRO A 235 -14.12 14.70 5.73
C PRO A 235 -15.18 15.39 4.88
N LEU A 236 -14.84 15.90 3.69
CA LEU A 236 -15.78 16.57 2.79
C LEU A 236 -16.36 15.65 1.69
N THR A 237 -16.02 14.35 1.69
CA THR A 237 -16.58 13.39 0.74
C THR A 237 -18.10 13.24 0.93
N ASP A 238 -18.85 13.05 -0.17
CA ASP A 238 -20.30 12.87 -0.12
C ASP A 238 -20.70 11.57 0.62
N PRO A 239 -21.32 11.64 1.79
CA PRO A 239 -21.70 10.48 2.59
C PRO A 239 -22.76 9.61 1.92
N TYR A 240 -23.61 10.19 1.06
CA TYR A 240 -24.66 9.43 0.36
C TYR A 240 -24.06 8.55 -0.72
N VAL A 241 -23.10 9.07 -1.49
CA VAL A 241 -22.37 8.30 -2.51
C VAL A 241 -21.58 7.16 -1.85
N LEU A 242 -20.84 7.44 -0.78
CA LEU A 242 -20.11 6.42 -0.03
C LEU A 242 -21.02 5.29 0.44
N LYS A 243 -22.14 5.65 1.06
CA LYS A 243 -23.08 4.68 1.60
C LYS A 243 -23.74 3.85 0.50
N GLU A 244 -24.08 4.45 -0.64
CA GLU A 244 -24.69 3.75 -1.77
C GLU A 244 -23.70 2.75 -2.40
N ILE A 245 -22.44 3.16 -2.62
CA ILE A 245 -21.37 2.27 -3.08
C ILE A 245 -21.18 1.11 -2.07
N GLY A 246 -21.10 1.39 -0.77
CA GLY A 246 -20.98 0.37 0.26
C GLY A 246 -22.18 -0.60 0.29
N VAL A 247 -23.40 -0.14 0.00
CA VAL A 247 -24.59 -0.99 -0.12
C VAL A 247 -24.52 -1.90 -1.35
N ILE A 248 -24.01 -1.38 -2.48
CA ILE A 248 -23.83 -2.17 -3.71
C ILE A 248 -22.83 -3.30 -3.45
N LEU A 249 -21.64 -3.00 -2.91
CA LEU A 249 -20.60 -3.97 -2.62
C LEU A 249 -21.06 -5.02 -1.59
N LYS A 250 -21.73 -4.57 -0.53
CA LYS A 250 -22.36 -5.48 0.45
C LYS A 250 -23.34 -6.46 -0.20
N LYS A 251 -24.24 -5.97 -1.08
CA LYS A 251 -25.22 -6.83 -1.77
C LYS A 251 -24.56 -7.87 -2.68
N LYS A 252 -23.43 -7.53 -3.26
CA LYS A 252 -22.63 -8.42 -4.10
C LYS A 252 -21.71 -9.34 -3.28
N ASN A 253 -21.64 -9.15 -1.97
CA ASN A 253 -20.70 -9.81 -1.06
C ASN A 253 -19.24 -9.68 -1.51
N ILE A 254 -18.86 -8.48 -1.97
CA ILE A 254 -17.51 -8.14 -2.41
C ILE A 254 -16.84 -7.35 -1.30
N PRO A 255 -15.73 -7.85 -0.70
CA PRO A 255 -14.87 -7.06 0.17
C PRO A 255 -14.11 -6.01 -0.64
N TYR A 256 -13.73 -4.91 -0.01
CA TYR A 256 -13.08 -3.78 -0.66
C TYR A 256 -12.21 -3.00 0.30
N ILE A 257 -11.33 -2.17 -0.23
CA ILE A 257 -10.42 -1.32 0.54
C ILE A 257 -10.93 0.13 0.49
N VAL A 258 -10.77 0.86 1.58
CA VAL A 258 -11.17 2.26 1.72
C VAL A 258 -9.96 3.07 2.18
N SER A 259 -9.40 3.87 1.28
CA SER A 259 -8.26 4.75 1.51
C SER A 259 -8.73 6.05 2.16
N VAL A 260 -8.30 6.31 3.40
CA VAL A 260 -8.83 7.40 4.22
C VAL A 260 -7.76 8.43 4.52
N ILE A 261 -8.08 9.69 4.22
CA ILE A 261 -7.32 10.89 4.58
C ILE A 261 -8.00 11.50 5.83
N PRO A 262 -7.40 11.41 7.02
CA PRO A 262 -8.04 11.83 8.27
C PRO A 262 -8.41 13.32 8.33
N VAL A 263 -7.61 14.18 7.71
CA VAL A 263 -7.77 15.63 7.75
C VAL A 263 -7.70 16.21 6.34
N TYR A 264 -8.78 16.85 5.92
CA TYR A 264 -8.75 17.68 4.71
C TYR A 264 -8.29 19.08 5.06
N ARG A 265 -7.32 19.60 4.35
CA ARG A 265 -6.83 20.97 4.47
C ARG A 265 -7.15 21.76 3.21
N ASN A 266 -7.91 22.83 3.34
CA ASN A 266 -8.26 23.68 2.21
C ASN A 266 -7.00 24.44 1.72
N PRO A 267 -6.59 24.32 0.46
CA PRO A 267 -5.36 24.93 -0.06
C PRO A 267 -5.41 26.45 -0.13
N GLU A 268 -6.61 27.05 -0.24
CA GLU A 268 -6.79 28.49 -0.35
C GLU A 268 -6.82 29.18 1.02
N THR A 269 -7.45 28.54 2.01
CA THR A 269 -7.68 29.13 3.33
C THR A 269 -6.78 28.56 4.43
N GLY A 270 -6.19 27.39 4.22
CA GLY A 270 -5.46 26.62 5.21
C GLY A 270 -6.36 26.04 6.33
N GLU A 271 -7.69 26.12 6.19
CA GLU A 271 -8.64 25.59 7.16
C GLU A 271 -8.67 24.06 7.12
N GLU A 272 -8.60 23.45 8.30
CA GLU A 272 -8.66 22.00 8.46
C GLU A 272 -10.10 21.54 8.73
N SER A 273 -10.56 20.55 7.97
CA SER A 273 -11.80 19.81 8.19
C SER A 273 -11.48 18.41 8.70
N ARG A 274 -12.21 17.96 9.73
CA ARG A 274 -12.00 16.65 10.36
C ARG A 274 -13.30 15.86 10.39
N PHE A 275 -13.24 14.52 10.39
CA PHE A 275 -14.44 13.67 10.46
C PHE A 275 -15.31 13.93 11.69
N SER A 276 -14.74 14.43 12.78
CA SER A 276 -15.53 14.87 13.95
C SER A 276 -16.49 16.03 13.66
N ASP A 277 -16.26 16.77 12.59
CA ASP A 277 -17.09 17.90 12.14
C ASP A 277 -18.15 17.46 11.12
N PHE A 278 -17.97 16.27 10.53
CA PHE A 278 -18.81 15.68 9.49
C PHE A 278 -19.29 14.27 9.90
N PRO A 279 -20.19 14.17 10.90
CA PRO A 279 -20.62 12.89 11.47
C PRO A 279 -21.29 11.98 10.45
N GLU A 280 -21.92 12.52 9.41
CA GLU A 280 -22.58 11.72 8.37
C GLU A 280 -21.56 10.95 7.51
N VAL A 281 -20.39 11.56 7.21
CA VAL A 281 -19.29 10.90 6.51
C VAL A 281 -18.66 9.83 7.40
N LEU A 282 -18.44 10.13 8.67
CA LEU A 282 -17.92 9.17 9.64
C LEU A 282 -18.87 7.96 9.81
N ASP A 283 -20.17 8.19 9.85
CA ASP A 283 -21.17 7.12 9.94
C ASP A 283 -21.19 6.26 8.66
N ALA A 284 -20.98 6.88 7.47
CA ALA A 284 -20.82 6.15 6.22
C ALA A 284 -19.58 5.26 6.24
N LEU A 285 -18.42 5.77 6.69
CA LEU A 285 -17.19 4.98 6.83
C LEU A 285 -17.35 3.82 7.81
N LYS A 286 -17.98 4.05 8.98
CA LYS A 286 -18.27 2.98 9.95
C LYS A 286 -19.23 1.93 9.38
N PHE A 287 -20.21 2.35 8.57
CA PHE A 287 -21.08 1.43 7.86
C PHE A 287 -20.26 0.58 6.87
N MET A 288 -19.36 1.19 6.11
CA MET A 288 -18.49 0.48 5.15
C MET A 288 -17.57 -0.51 5.88
N GLN A 289 -16.87 -0.09 6.94
CA GLN A 289 -16.00 -0.93 7.76
C GLN A 289 -16.75 -2.16 8.32
N LYS A 290 -17.99 -1.98 8.73
CA LYS A 290 -18.83 -3.08 9.26
C LYS A 290 -19.33 -4.04 8.16
N ASN A 291 -19.28 -3.65 6.89
CA ASN A 291 -19.89 -4.37 5.78
C ASN A 291 -18.89 -4.69 4.65
N GLY A 292 -17.70 -5.13 5.02
CA GLY A 292 -16.68 -5.64 4.09
C GLY A 292 -15.67 -4.61 3.59
N GLY A 293 -15.73 -3.35 4.07
CA GLY A 293 -14.74 -2.32 3.76
C GLY A 293 -13.58 -2.36 4.74
N SER A 294 -12.37 -2.64 4.28
CA SER A 294 -11.14 -2.55 5.06
C SER A 294 -10.55 -1.15 4.96
N ILE A 295 -10.42 -0.47 6.08
CA ILE A 295 -9.85 0.87 6.14
C ILE A 295 -8.32 0.80 6.01
N ILE A 296 -7.72 1.73 5.25
CA ILE A 296 -6.27 1.95 5.23
C ILE A 296 -5.94 3.43 5.43
N VAL A 297 -4.71 3.70 5.88
CA VAL A 297 -4.19 5.07 6.01
C VAL A 297 -3.72 5.56 4.66
N HIS A 298 -4.23 6.72 4.20
CA HIS A 298 -3.80 7.40 2.99
C HIS A 298 -3.18 8.77 3.33
N GLY A 299 -2.00 8.72 3.96
CA GLY A 299 -1.40 9.91 4.55
C GLY A 299 -2.18 10.43 5.77
N TYR A 300 -1.93 11.69 6.13
CA TYR A 300 -2.66 12.38 7.20
C TYR A 300 -3.45 13.58 6.67
N THR A 301 -2.81 14.41 5.84
CA THR A 301 -3.41 15.61 5.24
C THR A 301 -3.42 15.58 3.73
N HIS A 302 -2.77 14.58 3.12
CA HIS A 302 -2.54 14.47 1.69
C HIS A 302 -1.84 15.71 1.08
N GLN A 303 -1.08 16.43 1.90
CA GLN A 303 -0.37 17.65 1.52
C GLN A 303 0.95 17.79 2.28
N TYR A 304 1.99 18.23 1.56
CA TYR A 304 3.23 18.73 2.16
C TYR A 304 3.21 20.25 2.25
N LYS A 305 2.94 20.96 1.15
CA LYS A 305 2.89 22.41 1.08
C LYS A 305 1.47 22.94 1.28
N ASP A 306 1.38 24.17 1.81
CA ASP A 306 0.10 24.79 2.14
C ASP A 306 -0.72 25.19 0.89
N ASP A 307 -0.05 25.38 -0.26
CA ASP A 307 -0.64 25.80 -1.53
C ASP A 307 -0.92 24.62 -2.49
N GLU A 308 -0.63 23.38 -2.08
CA GLU A 308 -1.04 22.22 -2.84
C GLU A 308 -2.57 22.07 -2.84
N THR A 309 -3.12 21.61 -3.95
CA THR A 309 -4.55 21.23 -4.01
C THR A 309 -4.82 20.11 -3.00
N GLY A 310 -6.06 19.93 -2.55
CA GLY A 310 -6.41 18.92 -1.54
C GLY A 310 -5.98 17.48 -1.84
N GLU A 311 -5.29 17.27 -2.97
CA GLU A 311 -4.68 16.03 -3.46
C GLU A 311 -3.18 16.27 -3.73
N GLY A 312 -2.44 16.77 -2.73
CA GLY A 312 -1.00 17.07 -2.85
C GLY A 312 -0.12 15.89 -2.45
N PHE A 313 1.19 16.06 -2.64
CA PHE A 313 2.21 15.04 -2.40
C PHE A 313 2.71 15.12 -0.96
N GLU A 314 2.12 14.38 -0.03
CA GLU A 314 2.44 14.55 1.39
C GLU A 314 3.87 14.17 1.78
N PHE A 315 4.48 13.18 1.10
CA PHE A 315 5.80 12.64 1.47
C PHE A 315 6.90 12.95 0.46
N TRP A 316 6.62 13.85 -0.49
CA TRP A 316 7.56 14.24 -1.53
C TRP A 316 7.48 15.73 -1.86
N ASP A 317 8.61 16.41 -1.97
CA ASP A 317 8.64 17.77 -2.51
C ASP A 317 8.71 17.70 -4.05
N VAL A 318 7.56 17.86 -4.70
CA VAL A 318 7.43 17.75 -6.17
C VAL A 318 8.20 18.84 -6.90
N ASP A 319 8.23 20.06 -6.36
CA ASP A 319 8.93 21.18 -7.01
C ASP A 319 10.45 20.98 -7.01
N ALA A 320 10.98 20.46 -5.92
CA ALA A 320 12.39 20.11 -5.79
C ALA A 320 12.71 18.70 -6.33
N ASN A 321 11.69 17.90 -6.63
CA ASN A 321 11.76 16.49 -7.00
C ASN A 321 12.67 15.67 -6.05
N MET A 322 12.39 15.74 -4.75
CA MET A 322 13.17 15.08 -3.71
C MET A 322 12.31 14.74 -2.48
N PRO A 323 12.78 13.86 -1.58
CA PRO A 323 12.14 13.62 -0.29
C PRO A 323 11.93 14.90 0.52
N VAL A 324 10.93 14.92 1.39
CA VAL A 324 10.65 16.05 2.28
C VAL A 324 11.77 16.17 3.33
N THR A 325 12.60 17.21 3.22
CA THR A 325 13.80 17.41 4.05
C THR A 325 13.82 18.69 4.87
N VAL A 326 12.80 19.54 4.69
CA VAL A 326 12.62 20.81 5.40
C VAL A 326 11.14 21.04 5.71
N PRO A 327 10.78 21.96 6.63
CA PRO A 327 9.37 22.34 6.84
C PRO A 327 8.74 22.93 5.58
N ALA A 328 7.42 22.73 5.43
CA ALA A 328 6.63 23.39 4.39
C ALA A 328 6.87 24.92 4.39
N GLY A 329 6.96 25.50 3.20
CA GLY A 329 7.27 26.94 3.03
C GLY A 329 8.76 27.30 3.10
N GLN A 330 9.66 26.36 3.37
CA GLN A 330 11.09 26.54 3.23
C GLN A 330 11.59 25.88 1.93
N THR A 331 12.54 26.54 1.26
CA THR A 331 13.18 25.97 0.08
C THR A 331 14.25 24.96 0.51
N PRO A 332 14.20 23.70 0.05
CA PRO A 332 15.24 22.73 0.36
C PRO A 332 16.59 23.13 -0.26
N ILE A 333 17.66 22.87 0.45
CA ILE A 333 19.02 23.13 -0.03
C ILE A 333 19.53 21.86 -0.72
N VAL A 334 19.50 21.85 -2.05
CA VAL A 334 20.05 20.76 -2.87
C VAL A 334 21.56 20.95 -2.98
N LYS A 335 22.33 20.07 -2.36
CA LYS A 335 23.78 20.05 -2.39
C LYS A 335 24.31 18.69 -2.76
N SER A 336 25.27 18.67 -3.68
CA SER A 336 26.03 17.48 -4.05
C SER A 336 27.24 17.29 -3.13
N ARG A 337 27.86 16.11 -3.17
CA ARG A 337 29.08 15.82 -2.41
C ARG A 337 30.18 16.86 -2.66
N THR A 338 30.29 17.38 -3.88
CA THR A 338 31.30 18.38 -4.29
C THR A 338 31.10 19.75 -3.69
N ASP A 339 29.94 20.05 -3.13
CA ASP A 339 29.64 21.34 -2.50
C ASP A 339 30.14 21.45 -1.05
N PHE A 340 30.74 20.35 -0.53
CA PHE A 340 31.24 20.25 0.83
C PHE A 340 32.76 20.13 0.88
N ASN A 341 33.37 20.77 1.88
CA ASN A 341 34.82 20.75 2.07
C ASN A 341 35.33 19.40 2.59
N SER A 342 34.49 18.62 3.23
CA SER A 342 34.84 17.31 3.76
C SER A 342 33.69 16.30 3.63
N GLU A 343 34.04 15.00 3.63
CA GLU A 343 33.07 13.91 3.70
C GLU A 343 32.20 14.01 4.96
N LYS A 344 32.82 14.41 6.08
CA LYS A 344 32.12 14.59 7.34
C LYS A 344 31.00 15.62 7.25
N ASP A 345 31.26 16.78 6.62
CA ASP A 345 30.27 17.85 6.49
C ASP A 345 29.11 17.41 5.57
N TYR A 346 29.42 16.66 4.51
CA TYR A 346 28.42 16.07 3.63
C TYR A 346 27.52 15.07 4.35
N LEU A 347 28.12 14.12 5.10
CA LEU A 347 27.36 13.12 5.87
C LEU A 347 26.53 13.77 6.99
N GLU A 348 27.05 14.83 7.64
CA GLU A 348 26.28 15.59 8.62
C GLU A 348 25.06 16.27 7.99
N HIS A 349 25.22 16.82 6.78
CA HIS A 349 24.11 17.41 6.04
C HIS A 349 23.03 16.38 5.71
N LEU A 350 23.41 15.23 5.13
CA LEU A 350 22.48 14.13 4.85
C LEU A 350 21.79 13.61 6.12
N GLY A 351 22.54 13.51 7.22
CA GLY A 351 21.99 13.09 8.50
C GLY A 351 20.91 14.03 9.04
N LYS A 352 21.06 15.35 8.84
CA LYS A 352 20.03 16.33 9.23
C LYS A 352 18.78 16.21 8.36
N GLN A 353 18.94 16.01 7.06
CA GLN A 353 17.83 15.78 6.14
C GLN A 353 17.05 14.51 6.50
N LYS A 354 17.77 13.40 6.69
CA LYS A 354 17.14 12.12 7.10
C LYS A 354 16.44 12.23 8.47
N ALA A 355 17.03 12.95 9.42
CA ALA A 355 16.41 13.15 10.74
C ALA A 355 15.11 13.95 10.64
N PHE A 356 15.07 15.00 9.81
CA PHE A 356 13.86 15.77 9.57
C PHE A 356 12.77 14.91 8.92
N GLU A 357 13.09 14.20 7.85
CA GLU A 357 12.19 13.31 7.14
C GLU A 357 11.60 12.24 8.08
N THR A 358 12.46 11.63 8.92
CA THR A 358 12.04 10.62 9.89
C THR A 358 11.00 11.16 10.87
N GLU A 359 11.26 12.31 11.46
CA GLU A 359 10.32 12.94 12.40
C GLU A 359 9.02 13.35 11.72
N TYR A 360 9.12 13.88 10.50
CA TYR A 360 7.97 14.28 9.70
C TYR A 360 7.06 13.09 9.39
N ILE A 361 7.59 12.00 8.83
CA ILE A 361 6.81 10.80 8.49
C ILE A 361 6.21 10.18 9.76
N LYS A 362 7.00 9.99 10.82
CA LYS A 362 6.52 9.46 12.10
C LYS A 362 5.39 10.30 12.68
N SER A 363 5.51 11.62 12.63
CA SER A 363 4.46 12.52 13.12
C SER A 363 3.16 12.37 12.31
N LYS A 364 3.23 12.30 10.97
CA LYS A 364 2.06 12.13 10.10
C LYS A 364 1.37 10.78 10.36
N VAL A 365 2.13 9.69 10.39
CA VAL A 365 1.62 8.34 10.66
C VAL A 365 1.00 8.23 12.05
N ASN A 366 1.68 8.72 13.10
CA ASN A 366 1.15 8.74 14.46
C ASN A 366 -0.19 9.49 14.54
N ASN A 367 -0.24 10.68 13.95
CA ASN A 367 -1.45 11.50 13.97
C ASN A 367 -2.60 10.81 13.24
N ALA A 368 -2.34 10.21 12.08
CA ALA A 368 -3.34 9.51 11.29
C ALA A 368 -3.94 8.33 12.08
N ILE A 369 -3.10 7.42 12.57
CA ILE A 369 -3.57 6.23 13.30
C ILE A 369 -4.32 6.62 14.57
N GLN A 370 -3.79 7.57 15.37
CA GLN A 370 -4.44 8.00 16.62
C GLN A 370 -5.80 8.64 16.38
N GLU A 371 -5.91 9.50 15.36
CA GLU A 371 -7.19 10.15 15.04
C GLU A 371 -8.21 9.15 14.52
N MET A 372 -7.82 8.27 13.60
CA MET A 372 -8.71 7.25 13.04
C MET A 372 -9.22 6.28 14.13
N VAL A 373 -8.32 5.76 14.97
CA VAL A 373 -8.70 4.86 16.07
C VAL A 373 -9.57 5.57 17.10
N GLY A 374 -9.26 6.83 17.41
CA GLY A 374 -10.09 7.68 18.27
C GLY A 374 -11.52 7.88 17.73
N LEU A 375 -11.71 7.83 16.42
CA LEU A 375 -13.01 7.91 15.75
C LEU A 375 -13.70 6.54 15.59
N GLY A 376 -13.02 5.43 15.91
CA GLY A 376 -13.52 4.07 15.74
C GLY A 376 -13.35 3.54 14.30
N LEU A 377 -12.39 4.09 13.56
CA LEU A 377 -11.90 3.58 12.28
C LEU A 377 -10.60 2.81 12.52
N TYR A 378 -10.50 1.59 12.01
CA TYR A 378 -9.41 0.65 12.31
C TYR A 378 -8.58 0.37 11.06
N PRO A 379 -7.51 1.15 10.82
CA PRO A 379 -6.69 0.97 9.63
C PRO A 379 -5.87 -0.33 9.70
N LEU A 380 -5.74 -1.03 8.55
CA LEU A 380 -5.06 -2.33 8.44
C LEU A 380 -3.79 -2.28 7.58
N ALA A 381 -3.57 -1.21 6.81
CA ALA A 381 -2.44 -1.04 5.92
C ALA A 381 -2.18 0.46 5.66
N PHE A 382 -1.15 0.74 4.88
CA PHE A 382 -0.78 2.08 4.44
C PHE A 382 -0.70 2.17 2.91
N GLU A 383 -1.05 3.33 2.40
CA GLU A 383 -0.83 3.78 1.04
C GLU A 383 -0.30 5.21 1.06
N ALA A 384 0.80 5.47 0.35
CA ALA A 384 1.30 6.84 0.24
C ALA A 384 0.49 7.64 -0.77
N PRO A 385 0.11 8.91 -0.47
CA PRO A 385 -0.45 9.82 -1.46
C PRO A 385 0.36 9.86 -2.75
N HIS A 386 -0.31 9.66 -3.89
CA HIS A 386 0.30 9.53 -5.21
C HIS A 386 1.44 8.50 -5.29
N TYR A 387 1.44 7.50 -4.39
CA TYR A 387 2.50 6.46 -4.25
C TYR A 387 3.89 7.00 -3.98
N THR A 388 4.03 8.30 -3.66
CA THR A 388 5.32 8.93 -3.46
C THR A 388 5.86 8.69 -2.06
N MET A 389 7.00 8.02 -2.00
CA MET A 389 7.72 7.73 -0.77
C MET A 389 9.19 7.49 -1.06
N SER A 390 10.07 8.09 -0.26
CA SER A 390 11.50 7.82 -0.35
C SER A 390 11.85 6.39 0.10
N GLN A 391 13.04 5.93 -0.27
CA GLN A 391 13.53 4.64 0.20
C GLN A 391 13.71 4.60 1.72
N SER A 392 14.14 5.72 2.33
CA SER A 392 14.16 5.87 3.80
C SER A 392 12.76 5.94 4.41
N GLY A 393 11.79 6.47 3.68
CA GLY A 393 10.39 6.49 4.10
C GLY A 393 9.80 5.09 4.22
N TYR A 394 10.09 4.19 3.29
CA TYR A 394 9.65 2.79 3.40
C TYR A 394 10.25 2.08 4.63
N GLU A 395 11.54 2.35 4.96
CA GLU A 395 12.17 1.85 6.19
C GLU A 395 11.41 2.31 7.44
N ILE A 396 11.00 3.58 7.48
CA ILE A 396 10.23 4.15 8.60
C ILE A 396 8.83 3.54 8.68
N LEU A 397 8.14 3.38 7.55
CA LEU A 397 6.80 2.80 7.50
C LEU A 397 6.76 1.36 7.99
N ALA A 398 7.82 0.58 7.74
CA ALA A 398 7.93 -0.80 8.18
C ALA A 398 7.92 -0.98 9.72
N ASP A 399 8.28 0.07 10.48
CA ASP A 399 8.12 0.09 11.94
C ASP A 399 6.64 0.16 12.37
N HIS A 400 5.74 0.61 11.48
CA HIS A 400 4.36 0.93 11.78
C HIS A 400 3.35 0.00 11.08
N PHE A 401 3.69 -0.53 9.92
CA PHE A 401 2.79 -1.33 9.07
C PHE A 401 3.46 -2.62 8.60
N SER A 402 2.68 -3.67 8.48
CA SER A 402 3.12 -4.92 7.84
C SER A 402 2.67 -5.02 6.38
N THR A 403 1.82 -4.12 5.90
CA THR A 403 1.24 -4.16 4.56
C THR A 403 1.19 -2.76 3.94
N TYR A 404 1.70 -2.67 2.72
CA TYR A 404 1.61 -1.51 1.83
C TYR A 404 0.68 -1.85 0.65
N VAL A 405 -0.16 -0.90 0.22
CA VAL A 405 -1.12 -1.08 -0.87
C VAL A 405 -0.80 -0.09 -2.00
N GLY A 406 -0.84 -0.54 -3.25
CA GLY A 406 -0.68 0.32 -4.42
C GLY A 406 0.59 0.07 -5.23
N GLN A 407 1.14 1.12 -5.82
CA GLN A 407 2.40 1.10 -6.55
C GLN A 407 3.54 1.59 -5.64
N LEU A 408 4.78 1.30 -6.02
CA LEU A 408 5.97 1.73 -5.29
C LEU A 408 6.83 2.67 -6.13
N GLN A 409 7.24 3.78 -5.54
CA GLN A 409 8.29 4.62 -6.09
C GLN A 409 9.63 3.86 -5.99
N LEU A 410 10.29 3.66 -7.13
CA LEU A 410 11.46 2.78 -7.22
C LEU A 410 12.79 3.46 -6.91
N GLY A 411 12.80 4.78 -6.66
CA GLY A 411 14.03 5.51 -6.37
C GLY A 411 13.79 6.92 -5.86
N ASP A 412 14.86 7.54 -5.33
CA ASP A 412 14.79 8.90 -4.77
C ASP A 412 15.20 9.99 -5.77
N ARG A 413 15.22 9.65 -7.06
CA ARG A 413 15.62 10.59 -8.13
C ARG A 413 14.46 11.21 -8.87
N ASP A 414 13.40 10.43 -9.10
CA ASP A 414 12.21 10.86 -9.84
C ASP A 414 10.99 10.11 -9.32
N TRP A 415 10.04 10.83 -8.74
CA TRP A 415 8.81 10.26 -8.21
C TRP A 415 7.93 9.58 -9.26
N ARG A 416 8.10 9.94 -10.56
CA ARG A 416 7.32 9.36 -11.66
C ARG A 416 7.72 7.92 -12.00
N ILE A 417 8.87 7.45 -11.50
CA ILE A 417 9.32 6.07 -11.72
C ILE A 417 8.72 5.18 -10.65
N MET A 418 7.53 4.68 -10.95
CA MET A 418 6.74 3.81 -10.09
C MET A 418 6.45 2.48 -10.78
N ALA A 419 6.26 1.44 -10.01
CA ALA A 419 5.83 0.14 -10.51
C ALA A 419 5.06 -0.64 -9.45
N ALA A 420 4.32 -1.66 -9.93
CA ALA A 420 3.76 -2.72 -9.12
C ALA A 420 4.22 -4.08 -9.67
N SER A 421 4.30 -5.09 -8.82
CA SER A 421 4.43 -6.48 -9.26
C SER A 421 3.09 -7.00 -9.77
N PRO A 422 3.05 -8.01 -10.65
CA PRO A 422 1.78 -8.59 -11.09
C PRO A 422 1.07 -9.41 -10.00
N TYR A 423 1.71 -9.67 -8.88
CA TYR A 423 1.23 -10.47 -7.76
C TYR A 423 1.69 -9.89 -6.42
N VAL A 424 1.17 -10.41 -5.33
CA VAL A 424 1.64 -10.06 -3.98
C VAL A 424 3.14 -10.33 -3.86
N SER A 425 3.88 -9.42 -3.22
CA SER A 425 5.33 -9.58 -3.07
C SER A 425 5.84 -8.98 -1.75
N TYR A 426 7.12 -9.23 -1.46
CA TYR A 426 7.76 -8.76 -0.21
C TYR A 426 9.13 -8.16 -0.55
N PRO A 427 9.16 -7.04 -1.29
CA PRO A 427 10.40 -6.43 -1.74
C PRO A 427 11.35 -6.14 -0.60
N SER A 428 12.64 -6.41 -0.78
CA SER A 428 13.64 -6.23 0.29
C SER A 428 13.70 -4.78 0.78
N PHE A 429 13.45 -3.82 -0.11
CA PHE A 429 13.41 -2.38 0.22
C PHE A 429 12.12 -1.92 0.90
N LEU A 430 11.12 -2.79 1.06
CA LEU A 430 9.98 -2.58 1.95
C LEU A 430 10.19 -3.10 3.38
N HIS A 431 11.40 -3.56 3.69
CA HIS A 431 11.82 -3.94 5.04
C HIS A 431 10.88 -4.91 5.77
N GLY A 432 10.29 -5.84 5.05
CA GLY A 432 9.39 -6.87 5.58
C GLY A 432 7.90 -6.57 5.41
N MET A 433 7.53 -5.39 4.95
CA MET A 433 6.15 -5.14 4.54
C MET A 433 5.78 -5.95 3.30
N LYS A 434 4.56 -6.46 3.31
CA LYS A 434 3.92 -7.07 2.15
C LYS A 434 3.40 -5.98 1.22
N LEU A 435 3.63 -6.13 -0.09
CA LEU A 435 3.00 -5.31 -1.13
C LEU A 435 1.72 -6.00 -1.64
N LEU A 436 0.58 -5.33 -1.52
CA LEU A 436 -0.63 -5.61 -2.29
C LEU A 436 -0.61 -4.69 -3.51
N PRO A 437 -0.31 -5.21 -4.71
CA PRO A 437 -0.05 -4.38 -5.87
C PRO A 437 -1.33 -3.80 -6.47
N GLU A 438 -1.29 -2.58 -6.97
CA GLU A 438 -2.27 -2.05 -7.92
C GLU A 438 -1.79 -2.30 -9.34
N THR A 439 -2.63 -2.89 -10.17
CA THR A 439 -2.21 -3.46 -11.45
C THR A 439 -3.02 -3.02 -12.65
N ILE A 440 -4.23 -2.49 -12.44
CA ILE A 440 -5.13 -2.11 -13.55
C ILE A 440 -5.48 -0.62 -13.57
N GLY A 441 -4.87 0.20 -12.70
CA GLY A 441 -5.10 1.64 -12.65
C GLY A 441 -6.48 2.01 -12.11
N TYR A 442 -7.04 3.11 -12.60
CA TYR A 442 -8.25 3.72 -12.06
C TYR A 442 -9.16 4.31 -13.13
N VAL A 443 -10.35 4.69 -12.71
CA VAL A 443 -11.30 5.39 -13.58
C VAL A 443 -10.96 6.87 -13.63
N GLU A 444 -10.21 7.29 -14.65
CA GLU A 444 -9.87 8.70 -14.86
C GLU A 444 -11.12 9.55 -15.10
N PRO A 445 -11.23 10.74 -14.46
CA PRO A 445 -12.44 11.58 -14.54
C PRO A 445 -12.84 11.98 -15.96
N ASP A 446 -11.88 12.45 -16.74
CA ASP A 446 -12.10 13.05 -18.06
C ASP A 446 -11.90 12.07 -19.22
N ASN A 447 -11.58 10.80 -18.92
CA ASN A 447 -11.37 9.76 -19.92
C ASN A 447 -12.63 8.88 -20.06
N PRO A 448 -13.37 8.98 -21.16
CA PRO A 448 -14.53 8.14 -21.40
C PRO A 448 -14.19 6.65 -21.60
N HIS A 449 -12.93 6.32 -21.90
CA HIS A 449 -12.42 4.97 -22.14
C HIS A 449 -11.67 4.38 -20.92
N ALA A 450 -11.61 5.09 -19.78
CA ALA A 450 -10.86 4.65 -18.62
C ALA A 450 -11.21 3.22 -18.15
N ILE A 451 -12.50 2.86 -18.17
CA ILE A 451 -12.92 1.50 -17.80
C ILE A 451 -12.44 0.47 -18.84
N ASP A 452 -12.47 0.79 -20.13
CA ASP A 452 -11.97 -0.10 -21.18
C ASP A 452 -10.46 -0.31 -21.03
N GLU A 453 -9.70 0.73 -20.72
CA GLU A 453 -8.26 0.68 -20.47
C GLU A 453 -7.95 -0.16 -19.22
N MET A 454 -8.69 -0.01 -18.14
CA MET A 454 -8.60 -0.89 -16.97
C MET A 454 -8.84 -2.36 -17.32
N MET A 455 -9.80 -2.65 -18.22
CA MET A 455 -10.08 -4.02 -18.67
C MET A 455 -8.97 -4.57 -19.58
N GLU A 456 -8.31 -3.74 -20.37
CA GLU A 456 -7.12 -4.15 -21.14
C GLU A 456 -5.94 -4.45 -20.20
N ALA A 457 -5.69 -3.60 -19.21
CA ALA A 457 -4.68 -3.85 -18.18
C ALA A 457 -4.99 -5.14 -17.39
N ALA A 458 -6.25 -5.41 -17.07
CA ALA A 458 -6.64 -6.67 -16.45
C ALA A 458 -6.29 -7.89 -17.31
N LYS A 459 -6.49 -7.82 -18.64
CA LYS A 459 -6.08 -8.91 -19.55
C LYS A 459 -4.56 -9.14 -19.55
N ASP A 460 -3.76 -8.10 -19.30
CA ASP A 460 -2.32 -8.25 -19.13
C ASP A 460 -2.00 -9.04 -17.86
N GLN A 461 -2.66 -8.73 -16.75
CA GLN A 461 -2.47 -9.45 -15.49
C GLN A 461 -2.88 -10.92 -15.56
N LEU A 462 -3.90 -11.25 -16.35
CA LEU A 462 -4.33 -12.64 -16.59
C LEU A 462 -3.31 -13.50 -17.39
N ILE A 463 -2.18 -12.93 -17.82
CA ILE A 463 -1.03 -13.69 -18.32
C ILE A 463 -0.42 -14.50 -17.18
N VAL A 464 -0.30 -13.90 -16.00
CA VAL A 464 0.26 -14.51 -14.79
C VAL A 464 -0.79 -15.37 -14.11
N ARG A 465 -0.41 -16.60 -13.68
CA ARG A 465 -1.36 -17.59 -13.15
C ARG A 465 -2.03 -17.18 -11.83
N ASP A 466 -1.35 -16.39 -11.02
CA ASP A 466 -1.84 -15.81 -9.76
C ASP A 466 -1.78 -14.27 -9.79
N GLY A 467 -1.92 -13.72 -11.00
CA GLY A 467 -1.89 -12.28 -11.24
C GLY A 467 -3.05 -11.55 -10.56
N TYR A 468 -2.74 -10.47 -9.88
CA TYR A 468 -3.71 -9.60 -9.22
C TYR A 468 -4.46 -8.74 -10.24
N VAL A 469 -5.78 -8.65 -10.08
CA VAL A 469 -6.62 -7.68 -10.78
C VAL A 469 -7.07 -6.65 -9.76
N ALA A 470 -6.32 -5.56 -9.65
CA ALA A 470 -6.49 -4.61 -8.58
C ALA A 470 -6.39 -3.17 -9.09
N GLY A 471 -7.40 -2.37 -8.80
CA GLY A 471 -7.47 -0.96 -9.17
C GLY A 471 -8.32 -0.16 -8.20
N PHE A 472 -8.52 1.13 -8.52
CA PHE A 472 -9.27 2.00 -7.62
C PHE A 472 -10.32 2.86 -8.30
N TYR A 473 -11.19 3.42 -7.48
CA TYR A 473 -12.28 4.28 -7.87
C TYR A 473 -12.42 5.46 -6.92
N HIS A 474 -12.52 6.67 -7.47
CA HIS A 474 -12.82 7.85 -6.69
C HIS A 474 -14.34 8.04 -6.53
N PRO A 475 -14.89 8.04 -5.31
CA PRO A 475 -16.33 8.18 -5.09
C PRO A 475 -16.94 9.46 -5.65
N TYR A 476 -16.17 10.55 -5.80
CA TYR A 476 -16.66 11.79 -6.40
C TYR A 476 -17.14 11.63 -7.86
N LEU A 477 -16.74 10.56 -8.56
CA LEU A 477 -17.22 10.22 -9.90
C LEU A 477 -18.67 9.70 -9.90
N GLY A 478 -19.26 9.46 -8.74
CA GLY A 478 -20.66 9.09 -8.55
C GLY A 478 -20.96 7.59 -8.68
N VAL A 479 -22.20 7.22 -8.37
CA VAL A 479 -22.60 5.81 -8.24
C VAL A 479 -22.81 5.14 -9.60
N GLU A 480 -23.27 5.85 -10.62
CA GLU A 480 -23.56 5.24 -11.92
C GLU A 480 -22.28 4.75 -12.61
N ARG A 481 -21.24 5.58 -12.65
CA ARG A 481 -19.94 5.19 -13.22
C ARG A 481 -19.28 4.05 -12.42
N PHE A 482 -19.52 4.01 -11.10
CA PHE A 482 -19.13 2.88 -10.26
C PHE A 482 -19.81 1.57 -10.67
N LYS A 483 -21.11 1.60 -10.97
CA LYS A 483 -21.85 0.43 -11.47
C LYS A 483 -21.29 -0.05 -12.80
N ASP A 484 -20.99 0.88 -13.73
CA ASP A 484 -20.40 0.53 -15.02
C ASP A 484 -19.05 -0.19 -14.85
N LEU A 485 -18.19 0.28 -13.95
CA LEU A 485 -16.94 -0.40 -13.60
C LEU A 485 -17.19 -1.81 -13.05
N MET A 486 -18.09 -1.95 -12.07
CA MET A 486 -18.40 -3.25 -11.47
C MET A 486 -18.97 -4.25 -12.48
N ASP A 487 -19.82 -3.79 -13.40
CA ASP A 487 -20.40 -4.62 -14.46
C ASP A 487 -19.34 -5.14 -15.45
N GLN A 488 -18.19 -4.45 -15.59
CA GLN A 488 -17.07 -4.93 -16.40
C GLN A 488 -16.16 -5.87 -15.60
N LEU A 489 -15.83 -5.52 -14.36
CA LEU A 489 -14.97 -6.37 -13.49
C LEU A 489 -15.61 -7.76 -13.28
N GLU A 490 -16.92 -7.85 -13.08
CA GLU A 490 -17.62 -9.12 -12.89
C GLU A 490 -17.60 -10.04 -14.13
N LYS A 491 -17.24 -9.53 -15.31
CA LYS A 491 -17.07 -10.34 -16.52
C LYS A 491 -15.71 -11.04 -16.58
N ILE A 492 -14.76 -10.63 -15.77
CA ILE A 492 -13.44 -11.27 -15.71
C ILE A 492 -13.60 -12.63 -15.05
N PRO A 493 -13.17 -13.72 -15.70
CA PRO A 493 -13.36 -15.05 -15.17
C PRO A 493 -12.45 -15.31 -13.95
N ASN A 494 -12.95 -16.11 -13.01
CA ASN A 494 -12.21 -16.62 -11.85
C ASN A 494 -11.59 -15.53 -10.95
N LEU A 495 -12.25 -14.36 -10.81
CA LEU A 495 -11.84 -13.38 -9.80
C LEU A 495 -12.11 -13.91 -8.39
N SER A 496 -11.08 -13.90 -7.56
CA SER A 496 -11.15 -14.19 -6.13
C SER A 496 -10.97 -12.89 -5.35
N TRP A 497 -12.07 -12.32 -4.85
CA TRP A 497 -12.02 -11.06 -4.12
C TRP A 497 -11.35 -11.24 -2.76
N ILE A 498 -10.23 -10.55 -2.54
CA ILE A 498 -9.50 -10.61 -1.28
C ILE A 498 -10.16 -9.71 -0.23
N ASP A 499 -10.19 -10.19 1.01
CA ASP A 499 -10.58 -9.41 2.18
C ASP A 499 -9.33 -9.08 3.01
N LEU A 500 -8.92 -7.82 3.02
CA LEU A 500 -7.74 -7.39 3.76
C LEU A 500 -7.87 -7.68 5.28
N ALA A 501 -9.09 -7.68 5.82
CA ALA A 501 -9.33 -7.98 7.23
C ALA A 501 -9.09 -9.47 7.57
N GLN A 502 -9.08 -10.37 6.58
CA GLN A 502 -8.75 -11.79 6.74
C GLN A 502 -7.27 -12.09 6.52
N MET A 503 -6.49 -11.12 6.12
CA MET A 503 -5.04 -11.26 5.93
C MET A 503 -4.31 -10.89 7.23
N ASN A 504 -3.17 -11.54 7.46
CA ASN A 504 -2.31 -11.16 8.57
C ASN A 504 -1.76 -9.77 8.35
N ASN A 505 -2.26 -8.79 9.12
CA ASN A 505 -1.84 -7.40 9.07
C ASN A 505 -1.53 -6.88 10.48
N TYR A 506 -0.55 -6.00 10.55
CA TYR A 506 -0.18 -5.26 11.75
C TYR A 506 -0.12 -3.76 11.44
N VAL A 507 -0.70 -2.96 12.33
CA VAL A 507 -0.55 -1.51 12.34
C VAL A 507 -0.28 -1.06 13.76
N GLY A 508 0.77 -0.26 13.97
CA GLY A 508 1.14 0.14 15.33
C GLY A 508 1.84 1.49 15.42
N VAL A 509 1.54 2.18 16.51
CA VAL A 509 2.25 3.37 17.00
C VAL A 509 2.37 3.25 18.51
N ASP A 510 3.18 4.10 19.15
CA ASP A 510 3.62 3.99 20.55
C ASP A 510 2.60 3.41 21.56
N ASN A 511 1.32 3.76 21.45
CA ASN A 511 0.30 3.41 22.45
C ASN A 511 -0.93 2.73 21.84
N ILE A 512 -0.88 2.40 20.55
CA ILE A 512 -1.98 1.77 19.80
C ILE A 512 -1.38 0.69 18.91
N SER A 513 -1.94 -0.51 18.96
CA SER A 513 -1.68 -1.54 17.96
C SER A 513 -2.96 -2.23 17.52
N LEU A 514 -3.01 -2.55 16.23
CA LEU A 514 -4.07 -3.30 15.59
C LEU A 514 -3.45 -4.52 14.92
N THR A 515 -4.09 -5.67 15.08
CA THR A 515 -3.78 -6.88 14.33
C THR A 515 -5.04 -7.41 13.66
N ALA A 516 -4.91 -7.90 12.46
CA ALA A 516 -5.96 -8.63 11.76
C ALA A 516 -5.43 -10.00 11.34
N GLY A 517 -6.29 -10.97 11.17
CA GLY A 517 -5.92 -12.33 10.79
C GLY A 517 -7.11 -13.15 10.30
N VAL A 518 -6.87 -14.41 10.05
CA VAL A 518 -7.81 -15.36 9.42
C VAL A 518 -9.17 -15.48 10.15
N ASP A 519 -9.24 -15.12 11.43
CA ASP A 519 -10.46 -15.21 12.24
C ASP A 519 -11.45 -14.02 12.04
N ASN A 520 -11.20 -13.13 11.10
CA ASN A 520 -12.02 -11.93 10.82
C ASN A 520 -12.19 -10.94 11.99
N GLU A 521 -11.42 -11.06 13.04
CA GLU A 521 -11.47 -10.11 14.15
C GLU A 521 -10.26 -9.18 14.11
N VAL A 522 -10.54 -7.88 14.06
CA VAL A 522 -9.51 -6.86 14.25
C VAL A 522 -9.30 -6.68 15.75
N GLU A 523 -8.17 -7.15 16.25
CA GLU A 523 -7.78 -6.94 17.63
C GLU A 523 -7.16 -5.56 17.81
N LEU A 524 -7.71 -4.78 18.71
CA LEU A 524 -7.24 -3.43 19.06
C LEU A 524 -6.67 -3.44 20.47
N SER A 525 -5.39 -3.08 20.62
CA SER A 525 -4.75 -2.85 21.90
C SER A 525 -4.43 -1.36 22.09
N ILE A 526 -4.85 -0.77 23.21
CA ILE A 526 -4.63 0.65 23.53
C ILE A 526 -4.05 0.79 24.93
N ASP A 527 -2.89 1.43 25.05
CA ASP A 527 -2.38 1.96 26.31
C ASP A 527 -2.96 3.36 26.59
N TYR A 528 -4.11 3.41 27.22
CA TYR A 528 -4.78 4.67 27.57
C TYR A 528 -3.94 5.58 28.47
N PHE A 529 -3.05 5.02 29.28
CA PHE A 529 -2.22 5.82 30.17
C PHE A 529 -1.06 6.48 29.41
N GLY A 530 -0.47 5.78 28.47
CA GLY A 530 0.52 6.32 27.55
C GLY A 530 -0.06 7.42 26.65
N LEU A 531 -1.26 7.20 26.11
CA LEU A 531 -1.99 8.20 25.30
C LEU A 531 -2.26 9.51 26.04
N LEU A 532 -2.61 9.44 27.32
CA LEU A 532 -2.83 10.64 28.15
C LEU A 532 -1.59 11.52 28.27
N LYS A 533 -0.40 10.94 28.19
CA LYS A 533 0.86 11.65 28.36
C LYS A 533 1.43 12.24 27.07
N GLY A 534 1.18 11.59 25.92
CA GLY A 534 1.88 11.91 24.69
C GLY A 534 1.02 12.15 23.45
N SER A 535 -0.30 11.85 23.49
CA SER A 535 -1.08 11.72 22.27
C SER A 535 -2.41 12.48 22.30
N PRO A 536 -2.41 13.80 22.22
CA PRO A 536 -3.64 14.60 22.29
C PRO A 536 -4.61 14.32 21.15
N ASN A 537 -4.14 13.85 19.99
CA ASN A 537 -4.98 13.66 18.80
C ASN A 537 -6.02 12.56 18.98
N TYR A 538 -5.70 11.51 19.74
CA TYR A 538 -6.68 10.47 20.10
C TYR A 538 -7.89 11.03 20.85
N TYR A 539 -7.67 11.99 21.78
CA TYR A 539 -8.73 12.54 22.63
C TYR A 539 -9.47 13.72 22.00
N LYS A 540 -8.90 14.42 21.03
CA LYS A 540 -9.55 15.58 20.39
C LYS A 540 -10.98 15.29 19.92
N PRO A 541 -11.27 14.19 19.20
CA PRO A 541 -12.62 13.86 18.78
C PRO A 541 -13.57 13.63 19.96
N HIS A 542 -13.10 12.91 20.99
CA HIS A 542 -13.90 12.59 22.18
C HIS A 542 -14.23 13.84 23.01
N VAL A 543 -13.25 14.72 23.22
CA VAL A 543 -13.45 16.00 23.94
C VAL A 543 -14.43 16.89 23.17
N LYS A 544 -14.28 17.00 21.85
CA LYS A 544 -15.17 17.79 21.00
C LYS A 544 -16.61 17.25 21.05
N SER A 545 -16.79 15.95 20.95
CA SER A 545 -18.09 15.29 21.07
C SER A 545 -18.73 15.50 22.43
N ALA A 546 -17.95 15.38 23.53
CA ALA A 546 -18.45 15.62 24.88
C ALA A 546 -18.90 17.09 25.10
N ILE A 547 -18.13 18.06 24.60
CA ILE A 547 -18.49 19.48 24.65
C ILE A 547 -19.77 19.72 23.86
N ASN A 548 -19.88 19.23 22.63
CA ASN A 548 -21.07 19.39 21.80
C ASN A 548 -22.32 18.77 22.47
N THR A 549 -22.22 17.55 23.00
CA THR A 549 -23.31 16.87 23.69
C THR A 549 -23.76 17.67 24.91
N THR A 550 -22.81 18.21 25.68
CA THR A 550 -23.11 19.05 26.86
C THR A 550 -23.81 20.35 26.47
N LEU A 551 -23.33 21.04 25.43
CA LEU A 551 -23.94 22.25 24.90
C LEU A 551 -25.38 22.01 24.42
N TRP A 552 -25.62 20.94 23.65
CA TRP A 552 -26.97 20.57 23.22
C TRP A 552 -27.87 20.19 24.40
N GLY A 553 -27.34 19.54 25.43
CA GLY A 553 -28.05 19.28 26.67
C GLY A 553 -28.51 20.57 27.37
N ILE A 554 -27.61 21.57 27.44
CA ILE A 554 -27.94 22.91 28.01
C ILE A 554 -28.99 23.62 27.15
N VAL A 555 -28.83 23.63 25.82
CA VAL A 555 -29.81 24.27 24.91
C VAL A 555 -31.19 23.62 25.03
N THR A 556 -31.24 22.29 25.09
CA THR A 556 -32.49 21.53 25.25
C THR A 556 -33.16 21.87 26.60
N ALA A 557 -32.38 21.89 27.70
CA ALA A 557 -32.89 22.24 29.02
C ALA A 557 -33.42 23.67 29.06
N ALA A 558 -32.69 24.63 28.47
CA ALA A 558 -33.14 26.02 28.35
C ALA A 558 -34.43 26.14 27.51
N GLY A 559 -34.52 25.42 26.38
CA GLY A 559 -35.71 25.35 25.54
C GLY A 559 -36.94 24.82 26.31
N LEU A 560 -36.76 23.75 27.08
CA LEU A 560 -37.81 23.18 27.92
C LEU A 560 -38.26 24.17 29.02
N MET A 561 -37.32 24.90 29.64
CA MET A 561 -37.67 25.96 30.62
C MET A 561 -38.49 27.07 29.98
N VAL A 562 -38.13 27.52 28.77
CA VAL A 562 -38.91 28.55 28.05
C VAL A 562 -40.32 28.05 27.75
N ILE A 563 -40.46 26.82 27.27
CA ILE A 563 -41.76 26.18 26.99
C ILE A 563 -42.62 26.11 28.28
N MET A 564 -42.03 25.65 29.40
CA MET A 564 -42.70 25.56 30.68
C MET A 564 -43.14 26.94 31.19
N PHE A 565 -42.26 27.93 31.09
CA PHE A 565 -42.57 29.30 31.49
C PHE A 565 -43.70 29.89 30.63
N THR A 566 -43.66 29.70 29.32
CA THR A 566 -44.69 30.14 28.38
C THR A 566 -46.03 29.47 28.69
N TYR A 567 -46.01 28.15 28.91
CA TYR A 567 -47.23 27.41 29.33
C TYR A 567 -47.80 27.94 30.65
N TYR A 568 -46.95 28.20 31.65
CA TYR A 568 -47.36 28.74 32.94
C TYR A 568 -47.92 30.15 32.80
N ALA A 569 -47.30 31.01 32.00
CA ALA A 569 -47.78 32.36 31.71
C ALA A 569 -49.16 32.36 31.03
N ILE A 570 -49.34 31.51 30.02
CA ILE A 570 -50.63 31.32 29.34
C ILE A 570 -51.70 30.84 30.34
N ARG A 571 -51.37 29.86 31.18
CA ARG A 571 -52.28 29.32 32.18
C ARG A 571 -52.68 30.37 33.23
N LEU A 572 -51.75 31.23 33.62
CA LEU A 572 -52.05 32.38 34.54
C LEU A 572 -52.94 33.40 33.87
N ASN A 573 -52.71 33.74 32.60
CA ASN A 573 -53.56 34.66 31.85
C ASN A 573 -55.00 34.14 31.69
N ILE A 574 -55.17 32.86 31.39
CA ILE A 574 -56.48 32.19 31.30
C ILE A 574 -57.19 32.22 32.69
N ARG A 575 -56.44 31.95 33.77
CA ARG A 575 -57.02 32.04 35.13
C ARG A 575 -57.44 33.46 35.48
N ARG A 576 -56.65 34.50 35.15
CA ARG A 576 -57.00 35.91 35.35
C ARG A 576 -58.22 36.31 34.53
N ALA A 577 -58.32 35.88 33.25
CA ALA A 577 -59.49 36.14 32.43
C ALA A 577 -60.78 35.47 32.96
N ARG A 578 -60.68 34.29 33.56
CA ARG A 578 -61.81 33.59 34.19
C ARG A 578 -62.26 34.26 35.54
N ASN A 579 -61.34 34.82 36.32
CA ASN A 579 -61.63 35.40 37.59
C ASN A 579 -62.00 36.91 37.48
N GLY A 580 -61.73 37.58 36.36
CA GLY A 580 -62.06 38.97 36.07
C GLY A 580 -63.39 39.17 35.34
N GLY A 581 -64.14 38.11 35.01
CA GLY A 581 -65.44 38.14 34.35
C GLY A 581 -66.68 38.19 35.34
N GLY A 582 -66.46 38.48 36.64
CA GLY A 582 -67.47 38.37 37.66
C GLY A 582 -67.83 39.67 38.40
N GLU A 583 -67.63 40.85 37.78
CA GLU A 583 -68.07 42.13 38.44
C GLU A 583 -68.46 43.18 37.38
N TYR A 584 -69.61 43.00 36.75
CA TYR A 584 -70.44 44.08 36.19
C TYR A 584 -71.86 43.53 35.98
N ASP A 585 -72.62 43.47 37.09
CA ASP A 585 -74.08 43.60 37.14
C ASP A 585 -74.50 44.17 38.51
N GLU A 586 -74.60 45.52 38.60
CA GLU A 586 -75.58 46.30 39.34
C GLU A 586 -75.57 47.73 38.82
#